data_74a749fcdc730e078e8d0c1c957a56e3
#
_entry.id   74a749fcdc730e078e8d0c1c957a56e3
#
_cell.length_a   1.000
_cell.length_b   1.000
_cell.length_c   1.000
_cell.angle_alpha   90.00
_cell.angle_beta   90.00
_cell.angle_gamma   90.00
#
_symmetry.space_group_name_H-M   'P 1'
#
loop_
_entity.id
_entity.type
_entity.pdbx_description
1 polymer ?
#
loop_
_entity_poly.entity_id
_entity_poly.type
_entity_poly.pdbx_seq_one_letter_code
_entity_poly.pdbx_strand_id
1 'polypeptide(L)'
;MIDEQVASQVMNAMESVSDHYSQFIKVDGYRVAAKSGTAEVAGADGRLSSIISDYSAIIPADNPRFVVTVVLKEPQGVYGGLTAGPVTAEIGEFLMQKYEVPASSPRTDAIPVTW
;
A
#
# COMPACT_ATOMS: atom_id res chain seq x y z
N MET A 1 -20.71 2.87 -7.45
CA MET A 1 -19.42 3.51 -7.78
C MET A 1 -19.28 4.73 -6.87
N ILE A 2 -18.13 4.98 -6.29
CA ILE A 2 -17.92 6.16 -5.43
C ILE A 2 -17.77 7.41 -6.30
N ASP A 3 -18.12 8.55 -5.73
CA ASP A 3 -17.95 9.87 -6.35
C ASP A 3 -16.45 10.18 -6.54
N GLU A 4 -16.11 10.94 -7.60
CA GLU A 4 -14.73 11.28 -7.95
C GLU A 4 -14.06 12.13 -6.85
N GLN A 5 -14.80 13.05 -6.24
CA GLN A 5 -14.29 13.86 -5.14
C GLN A 5 -13.97 13.01 -3.92
N VAL A 6 -14.84 12.06 -3.59
CA VAL A 6 -14.62 11.12 -2.49
C VAL A 6 -13.41 10.22 -2.79
N ALA A 7 -13.29 9.71 -4.01
CA ALA A 7 -12.13 8.91 -4.43
C ALA A 7 -10.82 9.70 -4.27
N SER A 8 -10.79 10.96 -4.68
CA SER A 8 -9.63 11.84 -4.54
C SER A 8 -9.25 12.09 -3.08
N GLN A 9 -10.25 12.32 -2.21
CA GLN A 9 -10.01 12.49 -0.77
C GLN A 9 -9.43 11.23 -0.12
N VAL A 10 -9.95 10.05 -0.47
CA VAL A 10 -9.45 8.77 0.01
C VAL A 10 -8.01 8.53 -0.46
N MET A 11 -7.74 8.80 -1.75
CA MET A 11 -6.38 8.70 -2.30
C MET A 11 -5.39 9.59 -1.54
N ASN A 12 -5.75 10.84 -1.28
CA ASN A 12 -4.91 11.77 -0.52
C ASN A 12 -4.65 11.27 0.91
N ALA A 13 -5.67 10.77 1.60
CA ALA A 13 -5.51 10.18 2.93
C ALA A 13 -4.60 8.94 2.91
N MET A 14 -4.79 8.02 1.97
CA MET A 14 -3.96 6.83 1.81
C MET A 14 -2.51 7.19 1.50
N GLU A 15 -2.27 8.19 0.67
CA GLU A 15 -0.94 8.68 0.35
C GLU A 15 -0.25 9.30 1.57
N SER A 16 -0.97 10.09 2.39
CA SER A 16 -0.42 10.66 3.62
C SER A 16 -0.02 9.58 4.63
N VAL A 17 -0.81 8.50 4.73
CA VAL A 17 -0.46 7.33 5.54
C VAL A 17 0.79 6.63 4.98
N SER A 18 0.89 6.46 3.67
CA SER A 18 2.06 5.83 3.03
C SER A 18 3.34 6.64 3.25
N ASP A 19 3.27 7.95 3.17
CA ASP A 19 4.40 8.84 3.47
C ASP A 19 4.86 8.70 4.92
N HIS A 20 3.90 8.64 5.86
CA HIS A 20 4.19 8.45 7.29
C HIS A 20 4.85 7.09 7.58
N TYR A 21 4.42 6.04 6.88
CA TYR A 21 4.93 4.68 6.99
C TYR A 21 5.85 4.28 5.82
N SER A 22 6.63 5.23 5.29
CA SER A 22 7.50 5.02 4.13
C SER A 22 8.56 3.92 4.31
N GLN A 23 8.86 3.55 5.57
CA GLN A 23 9.73 2.40 5.86
C GLN A 23 9.13 1.05 5.42
N PHE A 24 7.82 0.96 5.18
CA PHE A 24 7.15 -0.27 4.76
C PHE A 24 6.80 -0.29 3.27
N ILE A 25 6.51 0.88 2.71
CA ILE A 25 6.12 1.03 1.31
C ILE A 25 6.71 2.32 0.74
N LYS A 26 7.73 2.19 -0.09
CA LYS A 26 8.34 3.30 -0.80
C LYS A 26 8.76 2.83 -2.19
N VAL A 27 8.42 3.61 -3.21
CA VAL A 27 8.91 3.43 -4.58
C VAL A 27 9.61 4.73 -4.97
N ASP A 28 10.92 4.69 -5.10
CA ASP A 28 11.73 5.90 -5.29
C ASP A 28 11.33 6.65 -6.56
N GLY A 29 11.06 7.95 -6.41
CA GLY A 29 10.60 8.82 -7.49
C GLY A 29 9.11 8.77 -7.77
N TYR A 30 8.32 7.99 -7.01
CA TYR A 30 6.87 7.86 -7.22
C TYR A 30 6.09 8.06 -5.94
N ARG A 31 4.95 8.74 -6.06
CA ARG A 31 3.96 8.89 -5.01
C ARG A 31 3.16 7.59 -4.89
N VAL A 32 2.93 7.13 -3.67
CA VAL A 32 2.26 5.85 -3.39
C VAL A 32 1.09 6.06 -2.45
N ALA A 33 -0.10 5.63 -2.83
CA ALA A 33 -1.26 5.54 -1.97
C ALA A 33 -1.51 4.08 -1.62
N ALA A 34 -1.38 3.70 -0.33
CA ALA A 34 -1.44 2.30 0.06
C ALA A 34 -2.16 2.05 1.39
N LYS A 35 -2.56 0.79 1.59
CA LYS A 35 -3.18 0.32 2.83
C LYS A 35 -2.76 -1.12 3.13
N SER A 36 -2.34 -1.34 4.35
CA SER A 36 -2.06 -2.67 4.88
C SER A 36 -3.32 -3.34 5.43
N GLY A 37 -3.35 -4.65 5.40
CA GLY A 37 -4.33 -5.48 6.08
C GLY A 37 -3.66 -6.61 6.86
N THR A 38 -4.29 -7.04 7.94
CA THR A 38 -3.89 -8.20 8.72
C THR A 38 -5.16 -8.87 9.22
N ALA A 39 -5.39 -10.10 8.81
CA ALA A 39 -6.53 -10.90 9.25
C ALA A 39 -6.05 -12.13 10.02
N GLU A 40 -6.70 -12.39 11.15
CA GLU A 40 -6.51 -13.61 11.91
C GLU A 40 -7.51 -14.68 11.44
N VAL A 41 -7.02 -15.88 11.22
CA VAL A 41 -7.80 -16.99 10.70
C VAL A 41 -8.00 -18.06 11.78
N ALA A 42 -9.22 -18.48 12.00
CA ALA A 42 -9.54 -19.53 12.94
C ALA A 42 -9.12 -20.90 12.38
N GLY A 43 -8.44 -21.67 13.20
CA GLY A 43 -8.17 -23.08 12.94
C GLY A 43 -9.41 -23.98 13.11
N ALA A 44 -9.26 -25.28 12.87
CA ALA A 44 -10.33 -26.26 13.01
C ALA A 44 -10.89 -26.38 14.44
N ASP A 45 -10.12 -25.96 15.43
CA ASP A 45 -10.50 -25.91 16.86
C ASP A 45 -11.22 -24.60 17.25
N GLY A 46 -11.46 -23.71 16.30
CA GLY A 46 -12.07 -22.40 16.51
C GLY A 46 -11.18 -21.33 17.13
N ARG A 47 -9.88 -21.66 17.39
CA ARG A 47 -8.92 -20.67 17.87
C ARG A 47 -8.23 -19.98 16.71
N LEU A 48 -7.86 -18.70 16.92
CA LEU A 48 -7.07 -17.96 15.95
C LEU A 48 -5.66 -18.56 15.91
N SER A 49 -5.31 -19.17 14.80
CA SER A 49 -4.10 -19.99 14.66
C SER A 49 -3.19 -19.57 13.52
N SER A 50 -3.68 -18.78 12.57
CA SER A 50 -2.88 -18.31 11.46
C SER A 50 -3.21 -16.88 11.09
N ILE A 51 -2.34 -16.26 10.30
CA ILE A 51 -2.45 -14.87 9.86
C ILE A 51 -2.42 -14.83 8.34
N ILE A 52 -3.26 -13.95 7.78
CA ILE A 52 -3.16 -13.48 6.40
C ILE A 52 -2.78 -12.02 6.47
N SER A 53 -1.65 -11.68 5.87
CA SER A 53 -1.17 -10.30 5.73
C SER A 53 -1.34 -9.84 4.30
N ASP A 54 -1.86 -8.64 4.10
CA ASP A 54 -1.94 -8.05 2.78
C ASP A 54 -1.45 -6.60 2.76
N TYR A 55 -1.10 -6.16 1.57
CA TYR A 55 -0.79 -4.77 1.29
C TYR A 55 -1.26 -4.43 -0.13
N SER A 56 -2.07 -3.39 -0.24
CA SER A 56 -2.56 -2.89 -1.52
C SER A 56 -2.04 -1.48 -1.76
N ALA A 57 -1.49 -1.22 -2.94
CA ALA A 57 -0.95 0.07 -3.33
C ALA A 57 -1.45 0.51 -4.70
N ILE A 58 -1.67 1.81 -4.86
CA ILE A 58 -1.97 2.48 -6.12
C ILE A 58 -0.73 3.32 -6.48
N ILE A 59 -0.15 3.08 -7.64
CA ILE A 59 1.14 3.65 -8.05
C ILE A 59 1.12 4.06 -9.52
N PRO A 60 1.55 5.29 -9.86
CA PRO A 60 1.75 6.45 -8.99
C PRO A 60 0.42 6.97 -8.43
N ALA A 61 0.41 7.61 -7.26
CA ALA A 61 -0.81 8.16 -6.66
C ALA A 61 -1.32 9.43 -7.36
N ASP A 62 -0.42 10.23 -7.93
CA ASP A 62 -0.72 11.46 -8.66
C ASP A 62 -1.22 11.21 -10.10
N ASN A 63 -0.89 10.07 -10.69
CA ASN A 63 -1.38 9.64 -12.00
C ASN A 63 -1.52 8.11 -12.02
N PRO A 64 -2.58 7.56 -11.43
CA PRO A 64 -2.73 6.13 -11.19
C PRO A 64 -2.61 5.27 -12.46
N ARG A 65 -1.70 4.33 -12.45
CA ARG A 65 -1.45 3.38 -13.56
C ARG A 65 -1.67 1.95 -13.13
N PHE A 66 -1.31 1.61 -11.89
CA PHE A 66 -1.36 0.25 -11.38
C PHE A 66 -1.97 0.19 -10.00
N VAL A 67 -2.71 -0.87 -9.75
CA VAL A 67 -3.05 -1.33 -8.40
C VAL A 67 -2.29 -2.63 -8.19
N VAL A 68 -1.48 -2.67 -7.14
CA VAL A 68 -0.71 -3.84 -6.74
C VAL A 68 -1.25 -4.34 -5.41
N THR A 69 -1.67 -5.59 -5.34
CA THR A 69 -2.08 -6.22 -4.09
C THR A 69 -1.26 -7.47 -3.85
N VAL A 70 -0.60 -7.53 -2.71
CA VAL A 70 0.15 -8.71 -2.25
C VAL A 70 -0.58 -9.30 -1.06
N VAL A 71 -0.86 -10.59 -1.12
CA VAL A 71 -1.51 -11.35 -0.04
C VAL A 71 -0.58 -12.49 0.35
N LEU A 72 -0.19 -12.55 1.61
CA LEU A 72 0.67 -13.58 2.18
C LEU A 72 -0.10 -14.39 3.20
N LYS A 73 -0.16 -15.70 2.98
CA LYS A 73 -0.74 -16.63 3.93
C LYS A 73 0.34 -17.16 4.86
N GLU A 74 0.09 -17.07 6.16
CA GLU A 74 1.00 -17.55 7.21
C GLU A 74 2.44 -17.01 7.04
N PRO A 75 2.64 -15.69 6.88
CA PRO A 75 3.98 -15.12 6.73
C PRO A 75 4.77 -15.27 8.04
N GLN A 76 6.11 -15.24 7.91
CA GLN A 76 6.98 -15.10 9.08
C GLN A 76 6.96 -13.65 9.59
N GLY A 77 5.94 -13.28 10.34
CA GLY A 77 5.70 -11.94 10.85
C GLY A 77 4.21 -11.65 10.96
N VAL A 78 3.84 -10.68 11.79
CA VAL A 78 2.43 -10.46 12.16
C VAL A 78 1.76 -9.41 11.28
N TYR A 79 2.47 -8.32 10.96
CA TYR A 79 1.84 -7.16 10.33
C TYR A 79 2.08 -7.10 8.82
N GLY A 80 1.00 -6.83 8.06
CA GLY A 80 1.05 -6.68 6.61
C GLY A 80 2.06 -5.64 6.11
N GLY A 81 2.23 -4.54 6.86
CA GLY A 81 3.24 -3.52 6.56
C GLY A 81 4.67 -4.07 6.54
N LEU A 82 5.01 -4.92 7.52
CA LEU A 82 6.35 -5.51 7.66
C LEU A 82 6.62 -6.65 6.67
N THR A 83 5.57 -7.35 6.23
CA THR A 83 5.69 -8.58 5.43
C THR A 83 5.32 -8.36 3.96
N ALA A 84 4.12 -7.88 3.69
CA ALA A 84 3.62 -7.67 2.34
C ALA A 84 4.04 -6.30 1.74
N GLY A 85 4.30 -5.29 2.58
CA GLY A 85 4.68 -3.95 2.13
C GLY A 85 5.94 -3.91 1.26
N PRO A 86 7.08 -4.46 1.72
CA PRO A 86 8.32 -4.48 0.93
C PRO A 86 8.15 -5.19 -0.42
N VAL A 87 7.43 -6.32 -0.44
CA VAL A 87 7.14 -7.06 -1.68
C VAL A 87 6.28 -6.21 -2.64
N THR A 88 5.29 -5.50 -2.11
CA THR A 88 4.46 -4.59 -2.89
C THR A 88 5.29 -3.45 -3.48
N ALA A 89 6.26 -2.91 -2.73
CA ALA A 89 7.18 -1.87 -3.19
C ALA A 89 8.07 -2.37 -4.33
N GLU A 90 8.68 -3.55 -4.20
CA GLU A 90 9.52 -4.16 -5.24
C GLU A 90 8.74 -4.40 -6.54
N ILE A 91 7.51 -4.90 -6.45
CA ILE A 91 6.64 -5.07 -7.61
C ILE A 91 6.31 -3.71 -8.24
N GLY A 92 6.00 -2.70 -7.41
CA GLY A 92 5.76 -1.35 -7.86
C GLY A 92 6.94 -0.78 -8.64
N GLU A 93 8.14 -0.88 -8.08
CA GLU A 93 9.38 -0.42 -8.71
C GLU A 93 9.63 -1.11 -10.06
N PHE A 94 9.49 -2.44 -10.10
CA PHE A 94 9.57 -3.20 -11.34
C PHE A 94 8.57 -2.72 -12.40
N LEU A 95 7.32 -2.45 -12.02
CA LEU A 95 6.29 -1.98 -12.94
C LEU A 95 6.62 -0.58 -13.48
N MET A 96 7.09 0.34 -12.61
CA MET A 96 7.48 1.69 -13.03
C MET A 96 8.60 1.65 -14.07
N GLN A 97 9.62 0.83 -13.85
CA GLN A 97 10.74 0.65 -14.77
C GLN A 97 10.29 -0.02 -16.07
N LYS A 98 9.57 -1.14 -15.98
CA LYS A 98 9.15 -1.94 -17.14
C LYS A 98 8.26 -1.16 -18.12
N TYR A 99 7.40 -0.29 -17.59
CA TYR A 99 6.46 0.49 -18.39
C TYR A 99 6.90 1.93 -18.62
N GLU A 100 8.14 2.25 -18.25
CA GLU A 100 8.74 3.59 -18.42
C GLU A 100 7.81 4.70 -17.92
N VAL A 101 7.22 4.49 -16.73
CA VAL A 101 6.29 5.45 -16.14
C VAL A 101 7.05 6.69 -15.72
N PRO A 102 6.62 7.91 -16.11
CA PRO A 102 7.25 9.14 -15.66
C PRO A 102 7.22 9.27 -14.14
N ALA A 103 8.29 9.81 -13.56
CA ALA A 103 8.34 10.08 -12.12
C ALA A 103 7.24 11.05 -11.67
N SER A 104 6.79 10.88 -10.44
CA SER A 104 5.78 11.74 -9.84
C SER A 104 6.29 13.16 -9.59
N SER A 105 5.38 14.13 -9.65
CA SER A 105 5.65 15.49 -9.20
C SER A 105 5.75 15.55 -7.66
N PRO A 106 6.48 16.52 -7.09
CA PRO A 106 6.50 16.72 -5.64
C PRO A 106 5.08 16.92 -5.09
N ARG A 107 4.80 16.32 -3.94
CA ARG A 107 3.50 16.43 -3.27
C ARG A 107 3.38 17.78 -2.55
N THR A 108 2.26 18.48 -2.77
CA THR A 108 1.97 19.80 -2.15
C THR A 108 0.72 19.82 -1.27
N ASP A 109 -0.05 18.73 -1.25
CA ASP A 109 -1.38 18.61 -0.62
C ASP A 109 -1.40 17.57 0.50
N ALA A 110 -0.25 17.30 1.12
CA ALA A 110 -0.14 16.30 2.19
C ALA A 110 -1.01 16.68 3.40
N ILE A 111 -1.80 15.71 3.86
CA ILE A 111 -2.55 15.83 5.11
C ILE A 111 -1.58 15.49 6.26
N PRO A 112 -1.41 16.35 7.28
CA PRO A 112 -0.60 16.03 8.43
C PRO A 112 -1.14 14.79 9.15
N VAL A 113 -0.26 13.80 9.37
CA VAL A 113 -0.56 12.61 10.17
C VAL A 113 0.15 12.78 11.51
N THR A 114 -0.53 13.39 12.46
CA THR A 114 -0.03 13.58 13.83
C THR A 114 -0.95 12.85 14.80
N TRP A 115 -0.35 12.04 15.64
CA TRP A 115 -1.05 11.31 16.71
C TRP A 115 -0.65 11.89 18.07
#